data_2600800c194cdabc41707aff6380de46
#
_entry.id   2600800c194cdabc41707aff6380de46
#
_cell.length_a   1.000
_cell.length_b   1.000
_cell.length_c   1.000
_cell.angle_alpha   90.00
_cell.angle_beta   90.00
_cell.angle_gamma   90.00
#
_symmetry.space_group_name_H-M   'P 1'
#
loop_
_entity.id
_entity.type
_entity.pdbx_description
1 polymer ?
#
loop_
_entity_poly.entity_id
_entity_poly.type
_entity_poly.pdbx_seq_one_letter_code
_entity_poly.pdbx_strand_id
1 'polypeptide(L)'
;MEKCRVLLVDDERDYLEVLIRRLGRRDLDVDGVSSGEEALQYLRARPIDVAVLDVKMPGMDGLMVLREIKKLSPLIEVIMLTGHASLEVAVEGMRSGAFDYLMKPTDIDELLYKIQDAHRAKTIREEKIANLERAKEQQGGE
;
A
#
# COMPACT_ATOMS: atom_id res chain seq x y z
N MET A 1 -6.20 19.30 5.02
CA MET A 1 -5.64 18.21 4.22
C MET A 1 -6.11 16.87 4.75
N GLU A 2 -6.48 15.99 3.86
CA GLU A 2 -6.87 14.64 4.24
C GLU A 2 -5.65 13.86 4.72
N LYS A 3 -5.85 13.06 5.73
CA LYS A 3 -4.81 12.14 6.22
C LYS A 3 -4.53 11.06 5.18
N CYS A 4 -3.30 10.59 5.13
CA CYS A 4 -2.94 9.42 4.35
C CYS A 4 -3.71 8.20 4.89
N ARG A 5 -4.41 7.51 4.00
CA ARG A 5 -5.20 6.32 4.34
C ARG A 5 -4.36 5.08 4.08
N VAL A 6 -4.12 4.32 5.12
CA VAL A 6 -3.22 3.16 5.10
C VAL A 6 -4.01 1.91 5.45
N LEU A 7 -3.88 0.88 4.62
CA LEU A 7 -4.41 -0.44 4.92
C LEU A 7 -3.25 -1.39 5.23
N LEU A 8 -3.27 -1.98 6.42
CA LEU A 8 -2.31 -3.00 6.82
C LEU A 8 -2.92 -4.38 6.61
N VAL A 9 -2.18 -5.28 5.96
CA VAL A 9 -2.66 -6.63 5.67
C VAL A 9 -1.65 -7.63 6.25
N ASP A 10 -2.05 -8.33 7.30
CA ASP A 10 -1.15 -9.25 8.02
C ASP A 10 -1.98 -10.26 8.81
N ASP A 11 -1.70 -11.55 8.67
CA ASP A 11 -2.44 -12.59 9.38
C ASP A 11 -2.01 -12.74 10.84
N GLU A 12 -0.90 -12.13 11.24
CA GLU A 12 -0.47 -12.06 12.63
C GLU A 12 -1.24 -10.94 13.35
N ARG A 13 -2.37 -11.28 13.93
CA ARG A 13 -3.30 -10.29 14.50
C ARG A 13 -2.70 -9.42 15.60
N ASP A 14 -1.86 -10.00 16.48
CA ASP A 14 -1.23 -9.25 17.55
C ASP A 14 -0.29 -8.16 16.99
N TYR A 15 0.49 -8.53 15.99
CA TYR A 15 1.39 -7.60 15.31
C TYR A 15 0.59 -6.51 14.58
N LEU A 16 -0.48 -6.90 13.92
CA LEU A 16 -1.38 -5.99 13.22
C LEU A 16 -1.96 -4.94 14.15
N GLU A 17 -2.46 -5.36 15.32
CA GLU A 17 -3.04 -4.45 16.31
C GLU A 17 -2.01 -3.45 16.83
N VAL A 18 -0.78 -3.90 17.07
CA VAL A 18 0.31 -3.03 17.52
C VAL A 18 0.61 -1.97 16.46
N LEU A 19 0.70 -2.38 15.19
CA LEU A 19 0.96 -1.43 14.10
C LEU A 19 -0.18 -0.43 13.91
N ILE A 20 -1.41 -0.88 13.97
CA ILE A 20 -2.57 0.02 13.86
C ILE A 20 -2.49 1.10 14.95
N ARG A 21 -2.22 0.69 16.18
CA ARG A 21 -2.14 1.62 17.30
C ARG A 21 -1.01 2.61 17.15
N ARG A 22 0.18 2.12 16.82
CA ARG A 22 1.37 2.97 16.72
C ARG A 22 1.31 3.93 15.55
N LEU A 23 0.93 3.43 14.38
CA LEU A 23 0.81 4.28 13.19
C LEU A 23 -0.35 5.26 13.30
N GLY A 24 -1.45 4.85 13.94
CA GLY A 24 -2.61 5.73 14.13
C GLY A 24 -2.30 6.96 14.98
N ARG A 25 -1.25 6.93 15.80
CA ARG A 25 -0.81 8.08 16.60
C ARG A 25 0.04 9.06 15.78
N ARG A 26 0.35 8.75 14.54
CA ARG A 26 1.27 9.51 13.68
C ARG A 26 0.54 10.29 12.59
N ASP A 27 -0.69 10.68 12.85
CA ASP A 27 -1.50 11.46 11.90
C ASP A 27 -1.81 10.71 10.59
N LEU A 28 -2.02 9.41 10.71
CA LEU A 28 -2.44 8.53 9.62
C LEU A 28 -3.83 7.97 9.92
N ASP A 29 -4.60 7.75 8.87
CA ASP A 29 -5.86 7.01 8.97
C ASP A 29 -5.55 5.54 8.64
N VAL A 30 -5.46 4.71 9.68
CA VAL A 30 -4.95 3.34 9.57
C VAL A 30 -6.05 2.34 9.87
N ASP A 31 -6.20 1.36 9.00
CA ASP A 31 -7.06 0.21 9.22
C ASP A 31 -6.29 -1.06 8.92
N GLY A 32 -6.78 -2.19 9.40
CA GLY A 32 -6.09 -3.46 9.22
C GLY A 32 -7.05 -4.59 8.92
N VAL A 33 -6.58 -5.52 8.10
CA VAL A 33 -7.29 -6.76 7.77
C VAL A 33 -6.31 -7.91 7.88
N SER A 34 -6.83 -9.13 8.06
CA SER A 34 -6.01 -10.29 8.36
C SER A 34 -5.88 -11.29 7.22
N SER A 35 -6.40 -10.97 6.05
CA SER A 35 -6.28 -11.83 4.86
C SER A 35 -6.26 -11.01 3.57
N GLY A 36 -5.80 -11.64 2.50
CA GLY A 36 -5.81 -11.02 1.18
C GLY A 36 -7.22 -10.77 0.65
N GLU A 37 -8.12 -11.71 0.90
CA GLU A 37 -9.53 -11.59 0.49
C GLU A 37 -10.19 -10.39 1.16
N GLU A 38 -9.95 -10.21 2.46
CA GLU A 38 -10.46 -9.05 3.19
C GLU A 38 -9.88 -7.74 2.65
N ALA A 39 -8.60 -7.76 2.26
CA ALA A 39 -7.95 -6.59 1.68
C ALA A 39 -8.65 -6.15 0.39
N LEU A 40 -8.94 -7.09 -0.50
CA LEU A 40 -9.59 -6.78 -1.77
C LEU A 40 -11.02 -6.29 -1.55
N GLN A 41 -11.75 -6.87 -0.60
CA GLN A 41 -13.09 -6.39 -0.24
C GLN A 41 -13.03 -4.96 0.31
N TYR A 42 -12.05 -4.67 1.16
CA TYR A 42 -11.85 -3.33 1.72
C TYR A 42 -11.62 -2.30 0.62
N LEU A 43 -10.78 -2.63 -0.35
CA LEU A 43 -10.44 -1.74 -1.46
C LEU A 43 -11.63 -1.43 -2.37
N ARG A 44 -12.55 -2.37 -2.52
CA ARG A 44 -13.76 -2.15 -3.30
C ARG A 44 -14.74 -1.22 -2.61
N ALA A 45 -14.69 -1.17 -1.27
CA ALA A 45 -15.63 -0.38 -0.47
C ALA A 45 -15.09 0.98 -0.05
N ARG A 46 -13.77 1.11 0.10
CA ARG A 46 -13.14 2.33 0.65
C ARG A 46 -11.86 2.67 -0.07
N PRO A 47 -11.58 3.98 -0.29
CA PRO A 47 -10.33 4.40 -0.89
C PRO A 47 -9.18 4.28 0.10
N ILE A 48 -8.01 3.89 -0.38
CA ILE A 48 -6.75 3.92 0.38
C ILE A 48 -5.64 4.52 -0.49
N ASP A 49 -4.59 5.01 0.17
CA ASP A 49 -3.44 5.60 -0.51
C ASP A 49 -2.26 4.63 -0.54
N VAL A 50 -2.02 3.94 0.57
CA VAL A 50 -0.89 3.03 0.74
C VAL A 50 -1.36 1.74 1.39
N ALA A 51 -0.94 0.60 0.83
CA ALA A 51 -1.16 -0.71 1.45
C ALA A 51 0.19 -1.25 1.95
N VAL A 52 0.20 -1.80 3.16
CA VAL A 52 1.37 -2.50 3.71
C VAL A 52 0.99 -3.98 3.83
N LEU A 53 1.67 -4.82 3.07
CA LEU A 53 1.30 -6.23 2.92
C LEU A 53 2.35 -7.15 3.50
N ASP A 54 1.91 -8.14 4.28
CA ASP A 54 2.73 -9.31 4.56
C ASP A 54 2.73 -10.23 3.34
N VAL A 55 3.87 -10.85 3.05
CA VAL A 55 4.00 -11.75 1.91
C VAL A 55 3.40 -13.12 2.21
N LYS A 56 3.72 -13.67 3.39
CA LYS A 56 3.37 -15.05 3.71
C LYS A 56 2.09 -15.12 4.53
N MET A 57 0.99 -15.33 3.83
CA MET A 57 -0.34 -15.48 4.45
C MET A 57 -1.01 -16.74 3.90
N PRO A 58 -1.87 -17.41 4.71
CA PRO A 58 -2.68 -18.52 4.21
C PRO A 58 -3.63 -18.07 3.10
N GLY A 59 -3.87 -18.94 2.13
CA GLY A 59 -4.74 -18.62 1.01
C GLY A 59 -4.05 -17.71 0.00
N MET A 60 -4.57 -16.51 -0.16
CA MET A 60 -3.99 -15.52 -1.09
C MET A 60 -2.79 -14.85 -0.43
N ASP A 61 -1.58 -15.13 -0.91
CA ASP A 61 -0.36 -14.55 -0.38
C ASP A 61 -0.17 -13.08 -0.80
N GLY A 62 0.83 -12.42 -0.20
CA GLY A 62 1.05 -11.00 -0.43
C GLY A 62 1.40 -10.63 -1.86
N LEU A 63 2.07 -11.50 -2.62
CA LEU A 63 2.37 -11.23 -4.02
C LEU A 63 1.11 -11.25 -4.87
N MET A 64 0.21 -12.18 -4.60
CA MET A 64 -1.10 -12.24 -5.27
C MET A 64 -1.93 -11.00 -4.95
N VAL A 65 -1.95 -10.59 -3.69
CA VAL A 65 -2.67 -9.39 -3.25
C VAL A 65 -2.11 -8.16 -3.94
N LEU A 66 -0.79 -8.03 -3.99
CA LEU A 66 -0.11 -6.92 -4.68
C LEU A 66 -0.57 -6.81 -6.14
N ARG A 67 -0.56 -7.93 -6.86
CA ARG A 67 -0.95 -7.95 -8.27
C ARG A 67 -2.41 -7.55 -8.45
N GLU A 68 -3.29 -8.04 -7.58
CA GLU A 68 -4.72 -7.70 -7.65
C GLU A 68 -4.96 -6.23 -7.30
N ILE A 69 -4.27 -5.69 -6.31
CA ILE A 69 -4.36 -4.27 -5.97
C ILE A 69 -3.96 -3.41 -7.17
N LYS A 70 -2.84 -3.75 -7.81
CA LYS A 70 -2.35 -2.97 -8.95
C LYS A 70 -3.27 -3.03 -10.16
N LYS A 71 -4.01 -4.12 -10.33
CA LYS A 71 -5.06 -4.20 -11.36
C LYS A 71 -6.27 -3.34 -11.03
N LEU A 72 -6.72 -3.38 -9.77
CA LEU A 72 -7.91 -2.66 -9.33
C LEU A 72 -7.66 -1.16 -9.22
N SER A 73 -6.48 -0.79 -8.75
CA SER A 73 -6.16 0.61 -8.46
C SER A 73 -4.66 0.85 -8.62
N PRO A 74 -4.20 1.11 -9.85
CA PRO A 74 -2.75 1.21 -10.13
C PRO A 74 -2.04 2.32 -9.35
N LEU A 75 -2.76 3.32 -8.86
CA LEU A 75 -2.16 4.45 -8.13
C LEU A 75 -1.90 4.15 -6.67
N ILE A 76 -2.54 3.13 -6.10
CA ILE A 76 -2.24 2.72 -4.72
C ILE A 76 -0.79 2.23 -4.68
N GLU A 77 0.00 2.79 -3.77
CA GLU A 77 1.36 2.32 -3.57
C GLU A 77 1.37 1.19 -2.53
N VAL A 78 2.20 0.19 -2.75
CA VAL A 78 2.25 -1.00 -1.92
C VAL A 78 3.65 -1.17 -1.34
N ILE A 79 3.72 -1.32 -0.01
CA ILE A 79 4.94 -1.66 0.72
C ILE A 79 4.80 -3.09 1.20
N MET A 80 5.79 -3.92 0.92
CA MET A 80 5.82 -5.30 1.43
C MET A 80 6.60 -5.33 2.74
N LEU A 81 5.97 -5.83 3.79
CA LEU A 81 6.56 -5.91 5.12
C LEU A 81 6.47 -7.35 5.60
N THR A 82 7.58 -8.06 5.63
CA THR A 82 7.57 -9.49 5.91
C THR A 82 8.76 -9.95 6.75
N GLY A 83 8.55 -10.99 7.57
CA GLY A 83 9.62 -11.69 8.27
C GLY A 83 10.28 -12.77 7.43
N HIS A 84 9.81 -13.01 6.23
CA HIS A 84 10.31 -14.04 5.34
C HIS A 84 11.07 -13.41 4.18
N ALA A 85 12.33 -13.06 4.45
CA ALA A 85 13.16 -12.42 3.46
C ALA A 85 13.75 -13.44 2.51
N SER A 86 13.28 -13.44 1.30
CA SER A 86 13.91 -14.10 0.18
C SER A 86 14.21 -13.02 -0.84
N LEU A 87 15.42 -13.02 -1.37
CA LEU A 87 15.78 -12.10 -2.43
C LEU A 87 14.84 -12.27 -3.63
N GLU A 88 14.46 -13.50 -3.94
CA GLU A 88 13.56 -13.82 -5.03
C GLU A 88 12.19 -13.15 -4.84
N VAL A 89 11.64 -13.22 -3.62
CA VAL A 89 10.36 -12.60 -3.30
C VAL A 89 10.43 -11.08 -3.39
N ALA A 90 11.52 -10.49 -2.88
CA ALA A 90 11.72 -9.04 -2.96
C ALA A 90 11.78 -8.58 -4.42
N VAL A 91 12.54 -9.27 -5.25
CA VAL A 91 12.67 -8.96 -6.68
C VAL A 91 11.32 -9.10 -7.38
N GLU A 92 10.59 -10.18 -7.12
CA GLU A 92 9.29 -10.42 -7.71
C GLU A 92 8.27 -9.35 -7.30
N GLY A 93 8.29 -8.94 -6.02
CA GLY A 93 7.44 -7.86 -5.53
C GLY A 93 7.72 -6.53 -6.23
N MET A 94 8.99 -6.17 -6.36
CA MET A 94 9.37 -4.94 -7.03
C MET A 94 9.00 -4.97 -8.52
N ARG A 95 9.17 -6.11 -9.18
CA ARG A 95 8.75 -6.28 -10.59
C ARG A 95 7.24 -6.21 -10.77
N SER A 96 6.50 -6.64 -9.75
CA SER A 96 5.02 -6.61 -9.76
C SER A 96 4.45 -5.26 -9.36
N GLY A 97 5.29 -4.27 -9.07
CA GLY A 97 4.87 -2.91 -8.82
C GLY A 97 4.87 -2.47 -7.38
N ALA A 98 5.51 -3.21 -6.47
CA ALA A 98 5.66 -2.74 -5.09
C ALA A 98 6.52 -1.47 -5.04
N PHE A 99 6.16 -0.56 -4.15
CA PHE A 99 6.94 0.66 -3.92
C PHE A 99 8.24 0.35 -3.21
N ASP A 100 8.19 -0.50 -2.19
CA ASP A 100 9.37 -0.89 -1.42
C ASP A 100 9.13 -2.22 -0.70
N TYR A 101 10.18 -2.74 -0.12
CA TYR A 101 10.22 -4.00 0.60
C TYR A 101 10.99 -3.81 1.92
N LEU A 102 10.35 -4.13 3.03
CA LEU A 102 10.93 -4.02 4.36
C LEU A 102 10.86 -5.35 5.10
N MET A 103 11.80 -5.59 5.99
CA MET A 103 11.83 -6.80 6.80
C MET A 103 11.31 -6.55 8.21
N LYS A 104 10.55 -7.52 8.74
CA LYS A 104 10.19 -7.55 10.14
C LYS A 104 11.35 -8.09 10.98
N PRO A 105 11.57 -7.60 12.20
CA PRO A 105 10.92 -6.44 12.79
C PRO A 105 11.47 -5.15 12.18
N THR A 106 10.61 -4.18 11.94
CA THR A 106 11.04 -2.87 11.43
C THR A 106 10.79 -1.81 12.49
N ASP A 107 11.63 -0.79 12.50
CA ASP A 107 11.41 0.39 13.31
C ASP A 107 10.14 1.09 12.82
N ILE A 108 9.29 1.52 13.76
CA ILE A 108 8.06 2.21 13.41
C ILE A 108 8.33 3.51 12.63
N ASP A 109 9.41 4.21 12.95
CA ASP A 109 9.77 5.45 12.27
C ASP A 109 10.23 5.17 10.84
N GLU A 110 10.93 4.08 10.60
CA GLU A 110 11.33 3.65 9.26
C GLU A 110 10.10 3.31 8.41
N LEU A 111 9.16 2.55 8.97
CA LEU A 111 7.93 2.21 8.27
C LEU A 111 7.10 3.47 7.98
N LEU A 112 6.96 4.35 8.95
CA LEU A 112 6.25 5.62 8.79
C LEU A 112 6.87 6.44 7.65
N TYR A 113 8.20 6.54 7.61
CA TYR A 113 8.90 7.27 6.58
C TYR A 113 8.59 6.70 5.18
N LYS A 114 8.61 5.37 5.04
CA LYS A 114 8.29 4.71 3.78
C LYS A 114 6.84 4.94 3.36
N ILE A 115 5.91 4.90 4.31
CA ILE A 115 4.50 5.19 4.05
C ILE A 115 4.34 6.63 3.54
N GLN A 116 5.01 7.58 4.17
CA GLN A 116 4.96 8.98 3.75
C GLN A 116 5.54 9.19 2.35
N ASP A 117 6.65 8.51 2.03
CA ASP A 117 7.25 8.54 0.70
C ASP A 117 6.30 7.95 -0.35
N ALA A 118 5.68 6.82 -0.04
CA ALA A 118 4.73 6.18 -0.94
C ALA A 118 3.51 7.07 -1.19
N HIS A 119 2.98 7.70 -0.14
CA HIS A 119 1.86 8.63 -0.26
C HIS A 119 2.22 9.81 -1.15
N ARG A 120 3.40 10.36 -0.96
CA ARG A 120 3.88 11.47 -1.78
C ARG A 120 4.00 11.07 -3.25
N ALA A 121 4.53 9.89 -3.52
CA ALA A 121 4.64 9.36 -4.88
C ALA A 121 3.26 9.22 -5.54
N LYS A 122 2.27 8.71 -4.80
CA LYS A 122 0.90 8.60 -5.29
C LYS A 122 0.32 9.97 -5.63
N THR A 123 0.47 10.93 -4.73
CA THR A 123 -0.03 12.31 -4.93
C THR A 123 0.57 12.94 -6.17
N ILE A 124 1.87 12.79 -6.38
CA ILE A 124 2.56 13.33 -7.55
C ILE A 124 2.02 12.72 -8.84
N ARG A 125 1.79 11.41 -8.86
CA ARG A 125 1.22 10.73 -10.04
C ARG A 125 -0.19 11.20 -10.33
N GLU A 126 -1.02 11.36 -9.29
CA GLU A 126 -2.39 11.85 -9.44
C GLU A 126 -2.41 13.25 -10.04
N GLU A 127 -1.52 14.12 -9.58
CA GLU A 127 -1.40 15.49 -10.11
C GLU A 127 -0.94 15.50 -11.58
N LYS A 128 0.01 14.64 -11.92
CA LYS A 128 0.47 14.52 -13.32
C LYS A 128 -0.65 14.08 -14.23
N ILE A 129 -1.42 13.08 -13.81
CA ILE A 129 -2.55 12.57 -14.59
C ILE A 129 -3.61 13.66 -14.76
N ALA A 130 -3.95 14.35 -13.67
CA ALA A 130 -4.93 15.45 -13.72
C ALA A 130 -4.48 16.56 -14.67
N ASN A 131 -3.20 16.92 -14.64
CA ASN A 131 -2.63 17.94 -15.53
C ASN A 131 -2.68 17.51 -17.00
N LEU A 132 -2.36 16.25 -17.28
CA LEU A 132 -2.41 15.71 -18.64
C LEU A 132 -3.85 15.65 -19.17
N GLU A 133 -4.81 15.28 -18.34
CA GLU A 133 -6.22 15.26 -18.71
C GLU A 133 -6.74 16.67 -19.02
N ARG A 134 -6.37 17.66 -18.22
CA ARG A 134 -6.73 19.07 -18.48
C ARG A 134 -6.14 19.57 -19.79
N ALA A 135 -4.88 19.25 -20.06
CA ALA A 135 -4.23 19.60 -21.31
C ALA A 135 -4.93 18.98 -22.51
N LYS A 136 -5.34 17.71 -22.39
CA LYS A 136 -6.08 17.01 -23.42
C LYS A 136 -7.46 17.63 -23.68
N GLU A 137 -8.18 18.01 -22.62
CA GLU A 137 -9.47 18.68 -22.73
C GLU A 137 -9.35 20.02 -23.43
N GLN A 138 -8.32 20.82 -23.13
CA GLN A 138 -8.07 22.10 -23.77
C GLN A 138 -7.80 21.94 -25.27
N GLN A 139 -7.07 20.89 -25.67
CA GLN A 139 -6.84 20.61 -27.09
C GLN A 139 -8.09 20.08 -27.79
N GLY A 140 -8.88 19.27 -27.10
CA GLY A 140 -10.11 18.72 -27.66
C GLY A 140 -11.27 19.69 -27.74
N GLY A 141 -11.19 20.84 -27.06
CA GLY A 141 -12.20 21.87 -27.04
C GLY A 141 -12.17 22.82 -28.21
N GLU A 142 -11.23 22.64 -29.09
CA GLU A 142 -11.17 23.40 -30.34
C GLU A 142 -11.99 22.69 -31.41
#